data_30a9f270b87dbb555243d04893268141
#
_entry.id   30a9f270b87dbb555243d04893268141
#
_cell.length_a   1.000
_cell.length_b   1.000
_cell.length_c   1.000
_cell.angle_alpha   90.00
_cell.angle_beta   90.00
_cell.angle_gamma   90.00
#
_symmetry.space_group_name_H-M   'P 1'
#
loop_
_entity.id
_entity.type
_entity.pdbx_description
1 polymer ?
#
loop_
_entity_poly.entity_id
_entity_poly.type
_entity_poly.pdbx_seq_one_letter_code
_entity_poly.pdbx_strand_id
1 'polypeptide(L)'
;MNRIAANTAKSILGLAALALFATQAGAASARVQAACAGDYFAYCSQHPTEGPGVRACMRANGIKLSNSCVNALIAAGEVSKAEVDRRAAAGR
;
A
#
# COMPACT_ATOMS: atom_id res chain seq x y z
N MET A 1 -23.13 -38.72 2.52
CA MET A 1 -21.72 -38.62 2.94
C MET A 1 -20.86 -37.86 1.93
N ASN A 2 -20.92 -38.18 0.65
CA ASN A 2 -20.10 -37.53 -0.37
C ASN A 2 -20.38 -36.03 -0.51
N ARG A 3 -21.60 -35.57 -0.29
CA ARG A 3 -21.98 -34.15 -0.34
C ARG A 3 -21.35 -33.31 0.76
N ILE A 4 -21.20 -33.88 1.96
CA ILE A 4 -20.59 -33.21 3.11
C ILE A 4 -19.10 -33.03 2.89
N ALA A 5 -18.40 -34.04 2.35
CA ALA A 5 -16.99 -33.97 2.04
C ALA A 5 -16.68 -32.90 0.96
N ALA A 6 -17.54 -32.81 -0.07
CA ALA A 6 -17.41 -31.79 -1.12
C ALA A 6 -17.56 -30.36 -0.60
N ASN A 7 -18.50 -30.14 0.31
CA ASN A 7 -18.71 -28.83 0.93
C ASN A 7 -17.54 -28.41 1.82
N THR A 8 -16.96 -29.36 2.56
CA THR A 8 -15.79 -29.11 3.39
C THR A 8 -14.58 -28.69 2.55
N ALA A 9 -14.36 -29.34 1.40
CA ALA A 9 -13.26 -29.00 0.50
C ALA A 9 -13.41 -27.59 -0.07
N LYS A 10 -14.62 -27.14 -0.42
CA LYS A 10 -14.89 -25.79 -0.91
C LYS A 10 -14.59 -24.74 0.16
N SER A 11 -14.93 -24.99 1.40
CA SER A 11 -14.68 -24.08 2.52
C SER A 11 -13.17 -23.90 2.77
N ILE A 12 -12.38 -24.96 2.67
CA ILE A 12 -10.93 -24.90 2.83
C ILE A 12 -10.29 -24.04 1.74
N LEU A 13 -10.73 -24.19 0.49
CA LEU A 13 -10.22 -23.39 -0.63
C LEU A 13 -10.51 -21.90 -0.45
N GLY A 14 -11.69 -21.53 0.06
CA GLY A 14 -12.04 -20.15 0.36
C GLY A 14 -11.13 -19.52 1.40
N LEU A 15 -10.79 -20.24 2.46
CA LEU A 15 -9.88 -19.77 3.51
C LEU A 15 -8.45 -19.55 2.99
N ALA A 16 -7.96 -20.45 2.14
CA ALA A 16 -6.63 -20.32 1.54
C ALA A 16 -6.52 -19.06 0.66
N ALA A 17 -7.56 -18.72 -0.11
CA ALA A 17 -7.59 -17.53 -0.94
C ALA A 17 -7.52 -16.24 -0.10
N LEU A 18 -8.24 -16.16 1.02
CA LEU A 18 -8.20 -15.03 1.94
C LEU A 18 -6.81 -14.83 2.55
N ALA A 19 -6.13 -15.91 2.92
CA ALA A 19 -4.77 -15.85 3.47
C ALA A 19 -3.77 -15.27 2.47
N LEU A 20 -3.89 -15.60 1.18
CA LEU A 20 -3.04 -15.06 0.13
C LEU A 20 -3.20 -13.55 -0.03
N PHE A 21 -4.43 -13.02 0.02
CA PHE A 21 -4.67 -11.57 -0.03
C PHE A 21 -4.03 -10.85 1.15
N ALA A 22 -4.15 -11.37 2.35
CA ALA A 22 -3.54 -10.79 3.55
C ALA A 22 -2.01 -10.72 3.43
N THR A 23 -1.37 -11.76 2.89
CA THR A 23 0.08 -11.81 2.68
C THR A 23 0.54 -10.75 1.68
N GLN A 24 -0.19 -10.57 0.58
CA GLN A 24 0.14 -9.56 -0.44
C GLN A 24 0.05 -8.14 0.12
N ALA A 25 -0.98 -7.82 0.91
CA ALA A 25 -1.15 -6.53 1.55
C ALA A 25 0.01 -6.23 2.50
N GLY A 26 0.44 -7.21 3.32
CA GLY A 26 1.58 -7.05 4.22
C GLY A 26 2.89 -6.82 3.48
N ALA A 27 3.15 -7.54 2.40
CA ALA A 27 4.35 -7.37 1.58
C ALA A 27 4.39 -5.98 0.92
N ALA A 28 3.26 -5.48 0.42
CA ALA A 28 3.16 -4.15 -0.16
C ALA A 28 3.46 -3.06 0.87
N SER A 29 2.90 -3.16 2.09
CA SER A 29 3.15 -2.20 3.17
C SER A 29 4.62 -2.17 3.59
N ALA A 30 5.27 -3.32 3.71
CA ALA A 30 6.69 -3.40 4.07
C ALA A 30 7.57 -2.74 3.00
N ARG A 31 7.24 -2.94 1.73
CA ARG A 31 7.97 -2.35 0.62
C ARG A 31 7.83 -0.83 0.59
N VAL A 32 6.63 -0.32 0.83
CA VAL A 32 6.36 1.12 0.92
C VAL A 32 7.14 1.74 2.08
N GLN A 33 7.11 1.12 3.25
CA GLN A 33 7.84 1.61 4.42
C GLN A 33 9.35 1.69 4.14
N ALA A 34 9.92 0.67 3.52
CA ALA A 34 11.34 0.66 3.18
C ALA A 34 11.70 1.75 2.16
N ALA A 35 10.90 1.91 1.12
CA ALA A 35 11.16 2.88 0.05
C ALA A 35 10.92 4.33 0.50
N CYS A 36 10.00 4.55 1.43
CA CYS A 36 9.56 5.88 1.86
C CYS A 36 10.14 6.31 3.21
N ALA A 37 11.02 5.53 3.82
CA ALA A 37 11.55 5.83 5.16
C ALA A 37 12.21 7.21 5.25
N GLY A 38 13.07 7.54 4.28
CA GLY A 38 13.74 8.84 4.25
C GLY A 38 12.76 10.01 4.11
N ASP A 39 11.77 9.85 3.23
CA ASP A 39 10.73 10.87 3.03
C ASP A 39 9.85 11.04 4.28
N TYR A 40 9.52 9.94 4.93
CA TYR A 40 8.78 9.96 6.19
C TYR A 40 9.53 10.79 7.24
N PHE A 41 10.81 10.52 7.47
CA PHE A 41 11.59 11.25 8.45
C PHE A 41 11.75 12.73 8.09
N ALA A 42 11.85 13.03 6.80
CA ALA A 42 12.00 14.42 6.35
C ALA A 42 10.72 15.23 6.50
N TYR A 43 9.55 14.67 6.26
CA TYR A 43 8.31 15.44 6.14
C TYR A 43 7.20 15.05 7.11
N CYS A 44 7.16 13.83 7.61
CA CYS A 44 6.00 13.27 8.31
C CYS A 44 6.32 12.59 9.63
N SER A 45 7.48 12.85 10.22
CA SER A 45 7.96 12.15 11.41
C SER A 45 7.12 12.41 12.67
N GLN A 46 6.27 13.43 12.70
CA GLN A 46 5.36 13.71 13.79
C GLN A 46 4.13 12.78 13.82
N HIS A 47 3.93 12.00 12.76
CA HIS A 47 2.86 11.02 12.69
C HIS A 47 3.40 9.60 12.96
N PRO A 48 2.57 8.68 13.50
CA PRO A 48 2.94 7.25 13.52
C PRO A 48 3.18 6.75 12.10
N THR A 49 4.01 5.69 11.97
CA THR A 49 4.38 5.14 10.67
C THR A 49 3.23 4.49 9.90
N GLU A 50 2.09 4.29 10.54
CA GLU A 50 0.90 3.71 9.94
C GLU A 50 -0.33 4.55 10.29
N GLY A 51 -1.37 4.44 9.46
CA GLY A 51 -2.64 5.07 9.70
C GLY A 51 -2.95 6.25 8.80
N PRO A 52 -4.12 6.89 9.00
CA PRO A 52 -4.58 7.98 8.11
C PRO A 52 -3.74 9.25 8.21
N GLY A 53 -3.15 9.55 9.36
CA GLY A 53 -2.35 10.76 9.56
C GLY A 53 -1.11 10.80 8.67
N VAL A 54 -0.31 9.74 8.66
CA VAL A 54 0.88 9.65 7.83
C VAL A 54 0.52 9.62 6.34
N ARG A 55 -0.58 8.97 5.98
CA ARG A 55 -1.04 8.94 4.59
C ARG A 55 -1.39 10.33 4.08
N ALA A 56 -2.13 11.10 4.87
CA ALA A 56 -2.49 12.47 4.53
C ALA A 56 -1.24 13.36 4.43
N CYS A 57 -0.30 13.21 5.36
CA CYS A 57 0.96 13.94 5.36
C CYS A 57 1.79 13.63 4.10
N MET A 58 1.95 12.35 3.77
CA MET A 58 2.71 11.95 2.58
C MET A 58 2.06 12.46 1.29
N ARG A 59 0.73 12.46 1.21
CA ARG A 59 0.00 13.02 0.07
C ARG A 59 0.21 14.53 -0.05
N ALA A 60 0.17 15.25 1.06
CA ALA A 60 0.40 16.69 1.06
C ALA A 60 1.82 17.05 0.58
N ASN A 61 2.78 16.16 0.81
CA ASN A 61 4.17 16.34 0.38
C ASN A 61 4.50 15.57 -0.91
N GLY A 62 3.50 15.12 -1.64
CA GLY A 62 3.65 14.18 -2.76
C GLY A 62 4.69 14.57 -3.80
N ILE A 63 4.75 15.86 -4.19
CA ILE A 63 5.70 16.34 -5.20
C ILE A 63 7.14 16.42 -4.68
N LYS A 64 7.34 16.31 -3.37
CA LYS A 64 8.67 16.35 -2.73
C LYS A 64 9.23 14.95 -2.47
N LEU A 65 8.41 13.91 -2.60
CA LEU A 65 8.83 12.55 -2.31
C LEU A 65 9.87 12.05 -3.32
N SER A 66 10.76 11.18 -2.86
CA SER A 66 11.72 10.53 -3.74
C SER A 66 11.03 9.66 -4.79
N ASN A 67 11.68 9.47 -5.93
CA ASN A 67 11.16 8.61 -7.00
C ASN A 67 10.95 7.17 -6.52
N SER A 68 11.83 6.65 -5.69
CA SER A 68 11.68 5.29 -5.15
C SER A 68 10.45 5.16 -4.26
N CYS A 69 10.15 6.18 -3.45
CA CYS A 69 8.95 6.22 -2.62
C CYS A 69 7.69 6.28 -3.50
N VAL A 70 7.64 7.20 -4.46
CA VAL A 70 6.51 7.34 -5.38
C VAL A 70 6.25 6.05 -6.15
N ASN A 71 7.29 5.43 -6.68
CA ASN A 71 7.16 4.17 -7.42
C ASN A 71 6.63 3.03 -6.54
N ALA A 72 7.07 2.96 -5.29
CA ALA A 72 6.56 1.97 -4.34
C ALA A 72 5.08 2.20 -4.02
N LEU A 73 4.65 3.45 -3.86
CA LEU A 73 3.25 3.80 -3.62
C LEU A 73 2.37 3.43 -4.81
N ILE A 74 2.84 3.66 -6.04
CA ILE A 74 2.13 3.25 -7.26
C ILE A 74 2.03 1.72 -7.32
N ALA A 75 3.13 1.02 -7.08
CA ALA A 75 3.15 -0.45 -7.12
C ALA A 75 2.23 -1.07 -6.07
N ALA A 76 2.10 -0.42 -4.92
CA ALA A 76 1.21 -0.88 -3.84
C ALA A 76 -0.27 -0.50 -4.07
N GLY A 77 -0.58 0.26 -5.12
CA GLY A 77 -1.94 0.73 -5.38
C GLY A 77 -2.41 1.85 -4.46
N GLU A 78 -1.51 2.47 -3.71
CA GLU A 78 -1.84 3.58 -2.81
C GLU A 78 -2.16 4.86 -3.58
N VAL A 79 -1.51 5.07 -4.70
CA VAL A 79 -1.78 6.17 -5.64
C VAL A 79 -1.71 5.65 -7.06
N SER A 80 -2.41 6.31 -7.99
CA SER A 80 -2.29 5.98 -9.42
C SER A 80 -1.20 6.82 -10.07
N LYS A 81 -0.59 6.29 -11.13
CA LYS A 81 0.37 7.04 -11.93
C LYS A 81 -0.24 8.31 -12.49
N ALA A 82 -1.50 8.25 -12.92
CA ALA A 82 -2.23 9.41 -13.46
C ALA A 82 -2.39 10.51 -12.41
N GLU A 83 -2.68 10.16 -11.15
CA GLU A 83 -2.77 11.14 -10.07
C GLU A 83 -1.42 11.81 -9.79
N VAL A 84 -0.34 11.02 -9.78
CA VAL A 84 1.02 11.53 -9.60
C VAL A 84 1.38 12.52 -10.72
N ASP A 85 1.10 12.17 -11.96
CA ASP A 85 1.40 13.01 -13.12
C ASP A 85 0.61 14.33 -13.07
N ARG A 86 -0.67 14.29 -12.67
CA ARG A 86 -1.49 15.50 -12.50
C ARG A 86 -0.96 16.43 -11.43
N ARG A 87 -0.54 15.89 -10.28
CA ARG A 87 0.01 16.69 -9.19
C ARG A 87 1.34 17.32 -9.57
N ALA A 88 2.19 16.58 -10.24
CA ALA A 88 3.48 17.08 -10.73
C ALA A 88 3.27 18.23 -11.72
N ALA A 89 2.30 18.12 -12.63
CA ALA A 89 1.95 19.18 -13.57
C ALA A 89 1.40 20.42 -12.87
N ALA A 90 0.54 20.24 -11.86
CA ALA A 90 -0.05 21.35 -11.10
C ALA A 90 0.99 22.06 -10.21
N GLY A 91 2.03 21.35 -9.76
CA GLY A 91 3.10 21.92 -8.92
C GLY A 91 4.15 22.70 -9.68
N ARG A 92 4.09 22.69 -11.01
CA ARG A 92 5.02 23.44 -11.87
C ARG A 92 4.49 24.83 -12.15
#